data_a235733f24d30c0c895a4a06fcd0550a
#
_entry.id   a235733f24d30c0c895a4a06fcd0550a
#
_cell.length_a   1.000
_cell.length_b   1.000
_cell.length_c   1.000
_cell.angle_alpha   90.00
_cell.angle_beta   90.00
_cell.angle_gamma   90.00
#
_symmetry.space_group_name_H-M   'P 1'
#
loop_
_entity.id
_entity.type
_entity.pdbx_description
1 polymer ?
#
loop_
_entity_poly.entity_id
_entity_poly.type
_entity_poly.pdbx_seq_one_letter_code
_entity_poly.pdbx_strand_id
1 'polypeptide(L)'
;TGLITAARARLRKWETHGFEIESRLAKRSRSVCCDVLKHDFSVYKKPHVIWASIPCTANSIATKKADRERLRDYTAALTARTLELILKFEPKYWFIENPANPDGLVKSPLMRYLKYYDTDYCRWEFPYMKTTRVWSNFPLTGMKRCNHDKNKPHEVTLGKGYGGQPKYSRKEAKYRIPQPLCHH
;
A
#
# COMPACT_ATOMS: atom_id res chain seq x y z
N THR A 1 3.86 -7.57 0.58
CA THR A 1 4.19 -8.97 0.97
C THR A 1 3.33 -9.48 2.13
N GLY A 2 3.06 -8.68 3.15
CA GLY A 2 2.26 -9.11 4.31
C GLY A 2 0.81 -9.46 3.96
N LEU A 3 0.18 -8.68 3.09
CA LEU A 3 -1.22 -8.89 2.70
C LEU A 3 -1.42 -10.19 1.91
N ILE A 4 -0.55 -10.50 0.94
CA ILE A 4 -0.63 -11.74 0.17
C ILE A 4 -0.47 -12.96 1.09
N THR A 5 0.45 -12.88 2.05
CA THR A 5 0.66 -13.97 3.01
C THR A 5 -0.57 -14.15 3.91
N ALA A 6 -1.16 -13.05 4.40
CA ALA A 6 -2.37 -13.09 5.19
C ALA A 6 -3.58 -13.59 4.39
N ALA A 7 -3.74 -13.13 3.13
CA ALA A 7 -4.80 -13.60 2.24
C ALA A 7 -4.68 -15.11 1.98
N ARG A 8 -3.49 -15.62 1.66
CA ARG A 8 -3.26 -17.06 1.45
C ARG A 8 -3.53 -17.89 2.69
N ALA A 9 -3.22 -17.39 3.88
CA ALA A 9 -3.47 -18.11 5.13
C ALA A 9 -4.97 -18.23 5.44
N ARG A 10 -5.77 -17.21 5.13
CA ARG A 10 -7.22 -17.18 5.41
C ARG A 10 -8.08 -17.72 4.28
N LEU A 11 -7.72 -17.43 3.04
CA LEU A 11 -8.49 -17.78 1.86
C LEU A 11 -7.97 -19.08 1.23
N ARG A 12 -7.83 -20.13 2.03
CA ARG A 12 -7.28 -21.43 1.58
C ARG A 12 -7.96 -22.02 0.33
N LYS A 13 -9.19 -21.61 0.05
CA LYS A 13 -9.97 -22.03 -1.12
C LYS A 13 -9.82 -21.08 -2.32
N TRP A 14 -9.05 -19.99 -2.18
CA TRP A 14 -8.88 -19.00 -3.24
C TRP A 14 -7.52 -19.17 -3.91
N GLU A 15 -7.53 -19.20 -5.23
CA GLU A 15 -6.32 -19.06 -6.01
C GLU A 15 -5.82 -17.61 -5.88
N THR A 16 -4.54 -17.44 -5.49
CA THR A 16 -3.96 -16.12 -5.26
C THR A 16 -2.67 -15.97 -6.03
N HIS A 17 -2.59 -14.93 -6.87
CA HIS A 17 -1.38 -14.54 -7.58
C HIS A 17 -0.82 -13.26 -6.95
N GLY A 18 0.48 -13.25 -6.71
CA GLY A 18 1.20 -12.08 -6.22
C GLY A 18 2.29 -11.71 -7.20
N PHE A 19 2.55 -10.41 -7.37
CA PHE A 19 3.55 -9.89 -8.28
C PHE A 19 4.46 -8.94 -7.51
N GLU A 20 5.77 -9.09 -7.67
CA GLU A 20 6.77 -8.33 -6.94
C GLU A 20 8.04 -8.20 -7.77
N ILE A 21 8.57 -6.99 -7.90
CA ILE A 21 9.77 -6.73 -8.69
C ILE A 21 11.06 -7.13 -7.94
N GLU A 22 11.06 -7.03 -6.61
CA GLU A 22 12.21 -7.39 -5.79
C GLU A 22 12.25 -8.90 -5.55
N SER A 23 13.24 -9.59 -6.10
CA SER A 23 13.36 -11.06 -6.08
C SER A 23 13.33 -11.65 -4.67
N ARG A 24 13.99 -11.01 -3.69
CA ARG A 24 13.97 -11.43 -2.29
C ARG A 24 12.56 -11.38 -1.68
N LEU A 25 11.80 -10.33 -1.98
CA LEU A 25 10.43 -10.18 -1.50
C LEU A 25 9.48 -11.11 -2.24
N ALA A 26 9.67 -11.30 -3.55
CA ALA A 26 8.91 -12.25 -4.36
C ALA A 26 9.06 -13.67 -3.81
N LYS A 27 10.29 -14.11 -3.55
CA LYS A 27 10.58 -15.44 -2.95
C LYS A 27 9.92 -15.60 -1.58
N ARG A 28 10.02 -14.59 -0.71
CA ARG A 28 9.43 -14.61 0.64
C ARG A 28 7.90 -14.67 0.62
N SER A 29 7.26 -13.99 -0.32
CA SER A 29 5.80 -13.97 -0.48
C SER A 29 5.27 -15.04 -1.43
N ARG A 30 6.14 -15.89 -2.01
CA ARG A 30 5.77 -16.86 -3.06
C ARG A 30 5.05 -16.19 -4.23
N SER A 31 5.51 -15.01 -4.61
CA SER A 31 4.96 -14.21 -5.71
C SER A 31 5.79 -14.41 -6.98
N VAL A 32 5.19 -14.10 -8.12
CA VAL A 32 5.91 -13.99 -9.40
C VAL A 32 6.89 -12.82 -9.31
N CYS A 33 8.17 -13.07 -9.59
CA CYS A 33 9.18 -12.01 -9.67
C CYS A 33 9.10 -11.37 -11.05
N CYS A 34 8.48 -10.21 -11.16
CA CYS A 34 8.33 -9.51 -12.43
C CYS A 34 8.13 -8.01 -12.25
N ASP A 35 8.40 -7.27 -13.33
CA ASP A 35 7.97 -5.88 -13.48
C ASP A 35 6.52 -5.87 -13.99
N VAL A 36 5.60 -5.37 -13.18
CA VAL A 36 4.16 -5.26 -13.51
C VAL A 36 3.91 -4.45 -14.78
N LEU A 37 4.79 -3.49 -15.11
CA LEU A 37 4.67 -2.68 -16.33
C LEU A 37 4.90 -3.51 -17.61
N LYS A 38 5.67 -4.59 -17.52
CA LYS A 38 6.09 -5.42 -18.66
C LYS A 38 5.45 -6.81 -18.66
N HIS A 39 4.87 -7.20 -17.52
CA HIS A 39 4.31 -8.54 -17.37
C HIS A 39 3.05 -8.73 -18.20
N ASP A 40 2.97 -9.87 -18.89
CA ASP A 40 1.76 -10.25 -19.61
C ASP A 40 0.73 -10.84 -18.65
N PHE A 41 -0.35 -10.09 -18.45
CA PHE A 41 -1.47 -10.52 -17.62
C PHE A 41 -2.56 -11.27 -18.40
N SER A 42 -2.43 -11.46 -19.72
CA SER A 42 -3.43 -12.16 -20.53
C SER A 42 -3.57 -13.63 -20.17
N VAL A 43 -2.52 -14.22 -19.60
CA VAL A 43 -2.47 -15.61 -19.16
C VAL A 43 -3.30 -15.90 -17.90
N TYR A 44 -3.78 -14.85 -17.21
CA TYR A 44 -4.55 -15.01 -15.98
C TYR A 44 -6.04 -14.88 -16.25
N LYS A 45 -6.82 -15.68 -15.52
CA LYS A 45 -8.29 -15.55 -15.53
C LYS A 45 -8.72 -14.27 -14.82
N LYS A 46 -9.93 -13.82 -15.10
CA LYS A 46 -10.57 -12.70 -14.40
C LYS A 46 -10.56 -12.91 -12.87
N PRO A 47 -9.86 -12.07 -12.11
CA PRO A 47 -9.84 -12.19 -10.66
C PRO A 47 -11.12 -11.62 -10.04
N HIS A 48 -11.53 -12.16 -8.90
CA HIS A 48 -12.59 -11.54 -8.09
C HIS A 48 -12.11 -10.27 -7.39
N VAL A 49 -10.85 -10.24 -6.99
CA VAL A 49 -10.26 -9.15 -6.23
C VAL A 49 -8.91 -8.78 -6.81
N ILE A 50 -8.69 -7.48 -6.99
CA ILE A 50 -7.36 -6.89 -7.25
C ILE A 50 -6.97 -6.04 -6.06
N TRP A 51 -5.79 -6.29 -5.50
CA TRP A 51 -5.14 -5.42 -4.51
C TRP A 51 -3.82 -4.91 -5.05
N ALA A 52 -3.62 -3.60 -5.01
CA ALA A 52 -2.37 -2.95 -5.41
C ALA A 52 -1.83 -2.05 -4.29
N SER A 53 -0.58 -2.28 -3.88
CA SER A 53 0.17 -1.38 -2.99
C SER A 53 1.27 -0.72 -3.82
N ILE A 54 0.98 0.43 -4.38
CA ILE A 54 1.89 1.16 -5.27
C ILE A 54 3.05 1.75 -4.44
N PRO A 55 4.32 1.64 -4.88
CA PRO A 55 5.44 2.21 -4.15
C PRO A 55 5.31 3.71 -3.91
N CYS A 56 5.48 4.14 -2.66
CA CYS A 56 5.43 5.56 -2.26
C CYS A 56 6.81 6.24 -2.23
N THR A 57 7.86 5.57 -2.73
CA THR A 57 9.25 6.03 -2.64
C THR A 57 9.52 7.36 -3.33
N ALA A 58 8.82 7.66 -4.42
CA ALA A 58 8.91 8.94 -5.14
C ALA A 58 8.65 10.16 -4.25
N ASN A 59 7.80 9.99 -3.25
CA ASN A 59 7.30 11.06 -2.38
C ASN A 59 7.83 10.94 -0.95
N SER A 60 8.80 10.06 -0.71
CA SER A 60 9.44 9.92 0.59
C SER A 60 10.41 11.07 0.82
N ILE A 61 10.38 11.65 2.03
CA ILE A 61 11.35 12.66 2.48
C ILE A 61 12.79 12.11 2.41
N ALA A 62 12.96 10.80 2.50
CA ALA A 62 14.26 10.13 2.42
C ALA A 62 14.79 10.00 0.99
N THR A 63 14.01 10.31 -0.05
CA THR A 63 14.42 10.19 -1.45
C THR A 63 15.19 11.44 -1.87
N LYS A 64 16.37 11.25 -2.47
CA LYS A 64 17.18 12.35 -3.01
C LYS A 64 16.38 13.08 -4.10
N LYS A 65 16.56 14.41 -4.17
CA LYS A 65 15.83 15.28 -5.12
C LYS A 65 16.03 14.83 -6.58
N ALA A 66 17.25 14.43 -6.95
CA ALA A 66 17.59 13.97 -8.31
C ALA A 66 16.83 12.69 -8.72
N ASP A 67 16.48 11.82 -7.76
CA ASP A 67 15.78 10.57 -8.06
C ASP A 67 14.25 10.74 -8.08
N ARG A 68 13.75 11.86 -7.54
CA ARG A 68 12.30 12.04 -7.34
C ARG A 68 11.52 12.10 -8.64
N GLU A 69 12.03 12.76 -9.65
CA GLU A 69 11.35 12.91 -10.95
C GLU A 69 11.16 11.54 -11.61
N ARG A 70 12.26 10.82 -11.80
CA ARG A 70 12.24 9.45 -12.34
C ARG A 70 11.31 8.52 -11.56
N LEU A 71 11.31 8.62 -10.23
CA LEU A 71 10.45 7.80 -9.39
C LEU A 71 8.97 8.22 -9.46
N ARG A 72 8.69 9.52 -9.72
CA ARG A 72 7.32 10.00 -9.96
C ARG A 72 6.76 9.43 -11.25
N ASP A 73 7.55 9.46 -12.34
CA ASP A 73 7.15 8.90 -13.62
C ASP A 73 6.89 7.40 -13.51
N TYR A 74 7.77 6.69 -12.82
CA TYR A 74 7.58 5.27 -12.54
C TYR A 74 6.32 5.00 -11.71
N THR A 75 6.07 5.79 -10.67
CA THR A 75 4.85 5.68 -9.84
C THR A 75 3.60 5.99 -10.66
N ALA A 76 3.66 7.01 -11.53
CA ALA A 76 2.56 7.36 -12.43
C ALA A 76 2.26 6.22 -13.42
N ALA A 77 3.30 5.63 -14.01
CA ALA A 77 3.17 4.48 -14.91
C ALA A 77 2.56 3.27 -14.20
N LEU A 78 3.01 2.95 -12.97
CA LEU A 78 2.43 1.87 -12.17
C LEU A 78 0.97 2.14 -11.81
N THR A 79 0.62 3.40 -11.53
CA THR A 79 -0.76 3.80 -11.25
C THR A 79 -1.64 3.60 -12.46
N ALA A 80 -1.21 4.09 -13.62
CA ALA A 80 -1.92 3.92 -14.89
C ALA A 80 -2.09 2.43 -15.23
N ARG A 81 -1.02 1.64 -15.10
CA ARG A 81 -1.08 0.19 -15.32
C ARG A 81 -2.03 -0.53 -14.37
N THR A 82 -2.06 -0.12 -13.11
CA THR A 82 -3.00 -0.69 -12.12
C THR A 82 -4.45 -0.42 -12.53
N LEU A 83 -4.76 0.81 -12.92
CA LEU A 83 -6.10 1.17 -13.38
C LEU A 83 -6.47 0.47 -14.69
N GLU A 84 -5.53 0.35 -15.63
CA GLU A 84 -5.71 -0.43 -16.85
C GLU A 84 -6.08 -1.89 -16.55
N LEU A 85 -5.36 -2.52 -15.63
CA LEU A 85 -5.66 -3.90 -15.23
C LEU A 85 -7.03 -4.03 -14.55
N ILE A 86 -7.42 -3.04 -13.74
CA ILE A 86 -8.76 -2.99 -13.14
C ILE A 86 -9.82 -2.88 -14.22
N LEU A 87 -9.63 -2.01 -15.21
CA LEU A 87 -10.56 -1.86 -16.35
C LEU A 87 -10.60 -3.12 -17.22
N LYS A 88 -9.43 -3.71 -17.52
CA LYS A 88 -9.32 -4.92 -18.36
C LYS A 88 -10.00 -6.13 -17.72
N PHE A 89 -9.79 -6.34 -16.44
CA PHE A 89 -10.29 -7.52 -15.74
C PHE A 89 -11.66 -7.32 -15.12
N GLU A 90 -12.09 -6.09 -14.90
CA GLU A 90 -13.37 -5.76 -14.24
C GLU A 90 -13.62 -6.63 -12.98
N PRO A 91 -12.70 -6.64 -12.01
CA PRO A 91 -12.85 -7.46 -10.82
C PRO A 91 -14.09 -7.03 -10.02
N LYS A 92 -14.69 -7.96 -9.26
CA LYS A 92 -15.81 -7.60 -8.39
C LYS A 92 -15.42 -6.55 -7.36
N TYR A 93 -14.20 -6.68 -6.81
CA TYR A 93 -13.65 -5.72 -5.84
C TYR A 93 -12.22 -5.34 -6.22
N TRP A 94 -11.88 -4.08 -6.03
CA TRP A 94 -10.50 -3.64 -6.17
C TRP A 94 -10.12 -2.65 -5.07
N PHE A 95 -8.85 -2.68 -4.70
CA PHE A 95 -8.26 -1.85 -3.66
C PHE A 95 -6.89 -1.36 -4.10
N ILE A 96 -6.65 -0.05 -3.97
CA ILE A 96 -5.34 0.56 -4.19
C ILE A 96 -4.91 1.22 -2.88
N GLU A 97 -3.79 0.80 -2.32
CA GLU A 97 -3.27 1.30 -1.06
C GLU A 97 -2.05 2.19 -1.28
N ASN A 98 -2.01 3.32 -0.58
CA ASN A 98 -0.82 4.15 -0.50
C ASN A 98 -0.86 5.01 0.79
N PRO A 99 0.30 5.39 1.36
CA PRO A 99 0.31 6.39 2.43
C PRO A 99 -0.41 7.67 1.98
N ALA A 100 -1.25 8.22 2.85
CA ALA A 100 -1.98 9.47 2.62
C ALA A 100 -1.06 10.70 2.75
N ASN A 101 0.09 10.66 2.07
CA ASN A 101 1.02 11.78 2.02
C ASN A 101 0.46 12.86 1.07
N PRO A 102 0.39 14.15 1.48
CA PRO A 102 -0.06 15.24 0.63
C PRO A 102 0.68 15.36 -0.71
N ASP A 103 1.95 14.95 -0.77
CA ASP A 103 2.76 14.96 -1.99
C ASP A 103 2.79 13.63 -2.73
N GLY A 104 1.99 12.67 -2.27
CA GLY A 104 1.94 11.31 -2.79
C GLY A 104 0.90 11.09 -3.87
N LEU A 105 0.47 9.83 -3.96
CA LEU A 105 -0.54 9.37 -4.92
C LEU A 105 -1.88 10.12 -4.80
N VAL A 106 -2.13 10.73 -3.64
CA VAL A 106 -3.31 11.59 -3.37
C VAL A 106 -3.42 12.75 -4.37
N LYS A 107 -2.29 13.29 -4.86
CA LYS A 107 -2.27 14.38 -5.86
C LYS A 107 -2.37 13.89 -7.31
N SER A 108 -2.31 12.59 -7.53
CA SER A 108 -2.37 12.05 -8.88
C SER A 108 -3.71 12.39 -9.54
N PRO A 109 -3.72 12.98 -10.75
CA PRO A 109 -4.95 13.23 -11.51
C PRO A 109 -5.77 11.96 -11.73
N LEU A 110 -5.08 10.81 -11.88
CA LEU A 110 -5.71 9.51 -12.10
C LEU A 110 -6.50 9.01 -10.87
N MET A 111 -6.14 9.48 -9.68
CA MET A 111 -6.75 9.03 -8.42
C MET A 111 -7.77 10.01 -7.85
N ARG A 112 -7.84 11.23 -8.39
CA ARG A 112 -8.60 12.37 -7.84
C ARG A 112 -10.07 12.08 -7.62
N TYR A 113 -10.69 11.37 -8.54
CA TYR A 113 -12.13 11.13 -8.56
C TYR A 113 -12.52 9.76 -8.02
N LEU A 114 -11.54 8.94 -7.63
CA LEU A 114 -11.81 7.63 -7.08
C LEU A 114 -12.20 7.74 -5.61
N LYS A 115 -13.21 6.96 -5.22
CA LYS A 115 -13.65 6.88 -3.83
C LYS A 115 -12.55 6.29 -2.96
N TYR A 116 -12.32 6.87 -1.78
CA TYR A 116 -11.27 6.44 -0.89
C TYR A 116 -11.69 6.47 0.58
N TYR A 117 -10.90 5.80 1.40
CA TYR A 117 -11.06 5.67 2.84
C TYR A 117 -9.69 5.80 3.50
N ASP A 118 -9.61 6.64 4.53
CA ASP A 118 -8.37 6.86 5.27
C ASP A 118 -8.41 6.16 6.62
N THR A 119 -7.30 5.55 7.00
CA THR A 119 -7.12 4.92 8.30
C THR A 119 -5.72 5.19 8.86
N ASP A 120 -5.59 5.17 10.18
CA ASP A 120 -4.33 5.42 10.87
C ASP A 120 -3.86 4.15 11.57
N TYR A 121 -2.62 3.72 11.31
CA TYR A 121 -2.07 2.42 11.77
C TYR A 121 -2.05 2.28 13.29
N CYS A 122 -1.91 3.38 14.04
CA CYS A 122 -2.01 3.35 15.51
C CYS A 122 -3.35 2.85 16.04
N ARG A 123 -4.38 2.85 15.21
CA ARG A 123 -5.71 2.28 15.56
C ARG A 123 -5.81 0.78 15.27
N TRP A 124 -4.73 0.19 14.77
CA TRP A 124 -4.61 -1.21 14.37
C TRP A 124 -3.37 -1.87 14.99
N GLU A 125 -3.11 -1.56 16.27
CA GLU A 125 -2.03 -2.16 17.08
C GLU A 125 -0.60 -1.80 16.64
N PHE A 126 -0.43 -0.71 15.89
CA PHE A 126 0.89 -0.21 15.58
C PHE A 126 1.29 0.91 16.54
N PRO A 127 2.56 0.93 17.01
CA PRO A 127 3.01 1.91 18.00
C PRO A 127 3.26 3.30 17.43
N TYR A 128 2.95 3.52 16.15
CA TYR A 128 3.15 4.76 15.44
C TYR A 128 1.95 5.14 14.56
N MET A 129 1.79 6.42 14.33
CA MET A 129 0.82 6.93 13.38
C MET A 129 1.38 6.85 11.95
N LYS A 130 0.64 6.22 11.06
CA LYS A 130 0.84 6.25 9.62
C LYS A 130 -0.52 6.28 8.96
N THR A 131 -0.90 7.45 8.46
CA THR A 131 -2.14 7.57 7.71
C THR A 131 -1.98 6.87 6.37
N THR A 132 -2.86 5.94 6.11
CA THR A 132 -2.91 5.16 4.87
C THR A 132 -4.26 5.37 4.22
N ARG A 133 -4.25 5.56 2.92
CA ARG A 133 -5.44 5.70 2.08
C ARG A 133 -5.65 4.45 1.27
N VAL A 134 -6.89 4.00 1.23
CA VAL A 134 -7.31 2.89 0.37
C VAL A 134 -8.40 3.41 -0.56
N TRP A 135 -8.11 3.43 -1.86
CA TRP A 135 -9.14 3.66 -2.88
C TRP A 135 -9.81 2.33 -3.22
N SER A 136 -11.12 2.35 -3.38
CA SER A 136 -11.87 1.11 -3.59
C SER A 136 -13.23 1.38 -4.23
N ASN A 137 -13.72 0.42 -5.02
CA ASN A 137 -15.13 0.36 -5.45
C ASN A 137 -16.05 -0.25 -4.39
N PHE A 138 -15.49 -0.75 -3.29
CA PHE A 138 -16.23 -1.34 -2.17
C PHE A 138 -16.21 -0.38 -0.97
N PRO A 139 -17.35 -0.14 -0.30
CA PRO A 139 -17.37 0.71 0.88
C PRO A 139 -16.63 0.05 2.05
N LEU A 140 -15.56 0.69 2.51
CA LEU A 140 -14.80 0.27 3.68
C LEU A 140 -15.36 0.96 4.92
N THR A 141 -16.28 0.29 5.60
CA THR A 141 -16.82 0.76 6.88
C THR A 141 -15.86 0.42 8.02
N GLY A 142 -15.90 1.18 9.11
CA GLY A 142 -15.07 0.91 10.30
C GLY A 142 -13.58 1.31 10.16
N MET A 143 -13.19 2.01 9.10
CA MET A 143 -11.84 2.60 9.00
C MET A 143 -11.61 3.60 10.14
N LYS A 144 -10.54 3.39 10.91
CA LYS A 144 -10.30 4.11 12.16
C LYS A 144 -9.28 5.22 11.97
N ARG A 145 -9.65 6.45 12.40
CA ARG A 145 -8.73 7.59 12.42
C ARG A 145 -8.13 7.78 13.82
N CYS A 146 -6.89 8.24 13.86
CA CYS A 146 -6.20 8.57 15.10
C CYS A 146 -6.96 9.64 15.87
N ASN A 147 -7.25 9.38 17.13
CA ASN A 147 -7.88 10.30 18.06
C ASN A 147 -6.97 10.56 19.29
N HIS A 148 -5.67 10.27 19.19
CA HIS A 148 -4.75 10.62 20.25
C HIS A 148 -4.69 12.15 20.45
N ASP A 149 -4.61 12.54 21.69
CA ASP A 149 -4.32 13.92 22.06
C ASP A 149 -3.00 14.36 21.43
N LYS A 150 -2.96 15.54 20.83
CA LYS A 150 -1.73 16.12 20.27
C LYS A 150 -0.60 16.22 21.30
N ASN A 151 -0.95 16.29 22.58
CA ASN A 151 -0.03 16.36 23.72
C ASN A 151 0.43 14.97 24.21
N LYS A 152 -0.17 13.88 23.70
CA LYS A 152 0.26 12.50 24.01
C LYS A 152 0.83 11.86 22.74
N PRO A 153 2.14 11.98 22.54
CA PRO A 153 2.79 11.42 21.38
C PRO A 153 2.66 9.88 21.33
N HIS A 154 2.68 9.33 20.13
CA HIS A 154 2.73 7.88 19.95
C HIS A 154 4.04 7.31 20.52
N GLU A 155 4.04 6.04 20.91
CA GLU A 155 5.20 5.37 21.51
C GLU A 155 6.47 5.50 20.66
N VAL A 156 6.33 5.46 19.33
CA VAL A 156 7.43 5.64 18.39
C VAL A 156 7.04 6.54 17.23
N THR A 157 8.02 7.16 16.60
CA THR A 157 7.80 7.98 15.41
C THR A 157 8.39 7.34 14.15
N LEU A 158 7.75 7.55 13.00
CA LEU A 158 8.31 7.21 11.69
C LEU A 158 9.26 8.35 11.26
N GLY A 159 10.56 8.07 11.20
CA GLY A 159 11.54 9.06 10.71
C GLY A 159 12.45 9.60 11.80
N LYS A 160 12.63 10.93 11.85
CA LYS A 160 13.41 11.59 12.91
C LYS A 160 12.61 11.56 14.21
N GLY A 161 13.18 11.00 15.29
CA GLY A 161 12.54 11.00 16.60
C GLY A 161 12.21 12.43 17.03
N TYR A 162 11.02 12.65 17.54
CA TYR A 162 10.58 13.90 18.13
C TYR A 162 10.48 13.72 19.64
N GLY A 163 11.01 14.68 20.41
CA GLY A 163 10.82 14.70 21.87
C GLY A 163 11.38 13.48 22.62
N GLY A 164 12.52 12.90 22.18
CA GLY A 164 13.16 11.77 22.88
C GLY A 164 12.55 10.40 22.60
N GLN A 165 11.57 10.32 21.71
CA GLN A 165 10.94 9.05 21.38
C GLN A 165 11.84 8.13 20.53
N PRO A 166 11.78 6.80 20.73
CA PRO A 166 12.54 5.86 19.95
C PRO A 166 12.12 5.91 18.47
N LYS A 167 13.14 5.95 17.61
CA LYS A 167 12.94 5.91 16.16
C LYS A 167 12.63 4.48 15.70
N TYR A 168 11.57 4.32 14.92
CA TYR A 168 11.30 3.03 14.27
C TYR A 168 12.30 2.82 13.12
N SER A 169 13.36 2.05 13.36
CA SER A 169 14.55 1.99 12.49
C SER A 169 14.49 0.93 11.39
N ARG A 170 13.68 -0.11 11.54
CA ARG A 170 13.65 -1.21 10.56
C ARG A 170 12.83 -0.83 9.33
N LYS A 171 13.52 -0.65 8.19
CA LYS A 171 12.90 -0.32 6.90
C LYS A 171 11.73 -1.26 6.57
N GLU A 172 11.92 -2.56 6.72
CA GLU A 172 10.90 -3.58 6.43
C GLU A 172 9.65 -3.45 7.31
N ALA A 173 9.81 -3.05 8.55
CA ALA A 173 8.68 -2.88 9.47
C ALA A 173 7.80 -1.68 9.08
N LYS A 174 8.38 -0.62 8.49
CA LYS A 174 7.63 0.55 8.00
C LYS A 174 6.70 0.26 6.82
N TYR A 175 6.98 -0.83 6.09
CA TYR A 175 6.16 -1.26 4.95
C TYR A 175 5.13 -2.32 5.31
N ARG A 176 5.05 -2.73 6.57
CA ARG A 176 4.01 -3.66 7.00
C ARG A 176 2.65 -2.97 7.03
N ILE A 177 1.63 -3.71 6.63
CA ILE A 177 0.24 -3.37 6.88
C ILE A 177 -0.16 -4.06 8.19
N PRO A 178 -0.84 -3.40 9.13
CA PRO A 178 -1.32 -4.02 10.36
C PRO A 178 -2.17 -5.26 10.06
N GLN A 179 -1.88 -6.36 10.76
CA GLN A 179 -2.68 -7.59 10.57
C GLN A 179 -4.17 -7.40 10.85
N PRO A 180 -4.57 -6.72 11.95
CA PRO A 180 -5.99 -6.46 12.18
C PRO A 180 -6.67 -5.71 11.05
N LEU A 181 -5.95 -4.76 10.40
CA LEU A 181 -6.47 -4.05 9.22
C LEU A 181 -6.63 -4.96 8.00
N CYS A 182 -5.75 -5.96 7.83
CA CYS A 182 -5.89 -6.96 6.76
C CYS A 182 -7.06 -7.92 6.96
N HIS A 183 -7.61 -7.94 8.16
CA HIS A 183 -8.70 -8.82 8.55
C HIS A 183 -10.06 -8.11 8.61
N HIS A 184 -10.04 -6.81 8.46
CA HIS A 184 -11.22 -5.96 8.46
C HIS A 184 -11.85 -5.92 7.07
#